data_c542347aa16f13695f40b484ec7449de
#
_entry.id   c542347aa16f13695f40b484ec7449de
#
_cell.length_a   1.000
_cell.length_b   1.000
_cell.length_c   1.000
_cell.angle_alpha   90.00
_cell.angle_beta   90.00
_cell.angle_gamma   90.00
#
_symmetry.space_group_name_H-M   'P 1'
#
loop_
_entity.id
_entity.type
_entity.pdbx_description
1 polymer ?
#
loop_
_entity_poly.entity_id
_entity_poly.type
_entity_poly.pdbx_seq_one_letter_code
_entity_poly.pdbx_strand_id
1 'polypeptide(L)'
;ESKWGRASGLVLLLPHGYEGQGPEHSSARLERFLQMCAGENIQVVNCTTPANYFHALRRQMHRAFRKPLIVMTPKSLLRNKRCVSSIDDFTKKNSFHRVLEDHAYIKGSKMIELTKDKKIEKVVMCSGKIYFDLLEAREKSKNNRLTIIRIEQLYPFPAKTLAKILKKYEN
;
A
#
# COMPACT_ATOMS: atom_id res chain seq x y z
N GLU A 1 -10.48 -20.45 -14.08
CA GLU A 1 -9.86 -19.91 -15.32
C GLU A 1 -9.24 -21.02 -16.19
N SER A 2 -8.41 -21.89 -15.62
CA SER A 2 -7.67 -22.91 -16.36
C SER A 2 -8.55 -23.85 -17.19
N LYS A 3 -9.66 -24.30 -16.65
CA LYS A 3 -10.58 -25.24 -17.33
C LYS A 3 -11.18 -24.66 -18.62
N TRP A 4 -11.49 -23.37 -18.63
CA TRP A 4 -12.22 -22.72 -19.73
C TRP A 4 -11.34 -21.77 -20.55
N GLY A 5 -10.07 -21.60 -20.16
CA GLY A 5 -9.16 -20.65 -20.79
C GLY A 5 -9.60 -19.19 -20.71
N ARG A 6 -10.50 -18.86 -19.77
CA ARG A 6 -11.05 -17.50 -19.61
C ARG A 6 -10.37 -16.80 -18.43
N ALA A 7 -9.93 -15.60 -18.67
CA ALA A 7 -9.35 -14.73 -17.64
C ALA A 7 -10.43 -13.84 -17.00
N SER A 8 -10.29 -13.59 -15.71
CA SER A 8 -11.19 -12.72 -14.93
C SER A 8 -10.48 -11.48 -14.42
N GLY A 9 -11.11 -10.33 -14.61
CA GLY A 9 -10.70 -9.04 -14.00
C GLY A 9 -11.39 -8.73 -12.67
N LEU A 10 -11.91 -9.75 -11.98
CA LEU A 10 -12.62 -9.60 -10.71
C LEU A 10 -11.81 -8.79 -9.69
N VAL A 11 -12.49 -7.90 -8.97
CA VAL A 11 -11.92 -7.15 -7.84
C VAL A 11 -12.60 -7.61 -6.56
N LEU A 12 -11.82 -8.09 -5.60
CA LEU A 12 -12.29 -8.44 -4.27
C LEU A 12 -11.83 -7.37 -3.28
N LEU A 13 -12.79 -6.71 -2.63
CA LEU A 13 -12.55 -5.74 -1.56
C LEU A 13 -12.75 -6.47 -0.23
N LEU A 14 -11.67 -6.75 0.46
CA LEU A 14 -11.68 -7.66 1.59
C LEU A 14 -11.36 -6.94 2.91
N PRO A 15 -12.32 -6.83 3.85
CA PRO A 15 -12.08 -6.24 5.15
C PRO A 15 -11.17 -7.16 5.99
N HIS A 16 -10.16 -6.56 6.62
CA HIS A 16 -9.22 -7.27 7.48
C HIS A 16 -8.82 -6.42 8.68
N GLY A 17 -8.05 -6.99 9.61
CA GLY A 17 -7.39 -6.26 10.68
C GLY A 17 -8.05 -6.37 12.06
N TYR A 18 -9.12 -7.15 12.22
CA TYR A 18 -9.79 -7.37 13.53
C TYR A 18 -10.18 -6.06 14.24
N GLU A 19 -10.83 -5.16 13.54
CA GLU A 19 -11.07 -3.79 14.02
C GLU A 19 -12.30 -3.62 14.91
N GLY A 20 -12.79 -4.68 15.52
CA GLY A 20 -13.89 -4.62 16.50
C GLY A 20 -15.29 -4.39 15.93
N GLN A 21 -15.47 -4.48 14.61
CA GLN A 21 -16.76 -4.31 13.94
C GLN A 21 -17.51 -5.63 13.68
N GLY A 22 -17.05 -6.71 14.30
CA GLY A 22 -17.57 -8.05 14.08
C GLY A 22 -16.71 -8.90 13.13
N PRO A 23 -16.85 -10.24 13.18
CA PRO A 23 -16.02 -11.16 12.39
C PRO A 23 -16.20 -10.99 10.89
N GLU A 24 -17.42 -10.72 10.43
CA GLU A 24 -17.78 -10.53 9.03
C GLU A 24 -17.18 -9.25 8.42
N HIS A 25 -16.79 -8.30 9.25
CA HIS A 25 -16.20 -7.02 8.84
C HIS A 25 -14.66 -6.98 8.91
N SER A 26 -14.02 -8.06 9.35
CA SER A 26 -12.58 -8.10 9.56
C SER A 26 -11.97 -9.50 9.36
N SER A 27 -12.70 -10.40 8.72
CA SER A 27 -12.36 -11.82 8.62
C SER A 27 -11.38 -12.17 7.51
N ALA A 28 -11.10 -11.27 6.57
CA ALA A 28 -10.13 -11.54 5.51
C ALA A 28 -8.73 -11.80 6.08
N ARG A 29 -8.04 -12.76 5.48
CA ARG A 29 -6.68 -13.16 5.84
C ARG A 29 -5.76 -12.95 4.67
N LEU A 30 -4.86 -11.99 4.80
CA LEU A 30 -3.89 -11.63 3.79
C LEU A 30 -3.01 -12.84 3.41
N GLU A 31 -2.55 -13.58 4.38
CA GLU A 31 -1.70 -14.75 4.23
C GLU A 31 -2.33 -15.84 3.36
N ARG A 32 -3.64 -16.04 3.41
CA ARG A 32 -4.34 -17.01 2.56
C ARG A 32 -4.24 -16.65 1.09
N PHE A 33 -4.40 -15.39 0.75
CA PHE A 33 -4.29 -14.92 -0.62
C PHE A 33 -2.84 -14.96 -1.11
N LEU A 34 -1.88 -14.64 -0.25
CA LEU A 34 -0.46 -14.74 -0.59
C LEU A 34 -0.03 -16.20 -0.82
N GLN A 35 -0.56 -17.15 -0.05
CA GLN A 35 -0.31 -18.58 -0.26
C GLN A 35 -0.86 -19.11 -1.60
N MET A 36 -1.92 -18.50 -2.13
CA MET A 36 -2.50 -18.85 -3.43
C MET A 36 -1.77 -18.20 -4.62
N CYS A 37 -0.78 -17.35 -4.37
CA CYS A 37 -0.03 -16.66 -5.41
C CYS A 37 0.94 -17.60 -6.11
N ALA A 38 0.83 -17.74 -7.43
CA ALA A 38 1.75 -18.48 -8.27
C ALA A 38 1.70 -17.98 -9.71
N GLY A 39 2.84 -17.87 -10.39
CA GLY A 39 2.90 -17.51 -11.81
C GLY A 39 2.18 -16.20 -12.16
N GLU A 40 2.17 -15.26 -11.25
CA GLU A 40 1.45 -13.98 -11.39
C GLU A 40 -0.07 -14.14 -11.66
N ASN A 41 -0.70 -15.18 -11.09
CA ASN A 41 -2.10 -15.52 -11.29
C ASN A 41 -3.09 -14.47 -10.77
N ILE A 42 -2.78 -13.82 -9.66
CA ILE A 42 -3.59 -12.76 -9.02
C ILE A 42 -2.72 -11.57 -8.68
N GLN A 43 -3.34 -10.48 -8.24
CA GLN A 43 -2.66 -9.32 -7.66
C GLN A 43 -3.16 -9.10 -6.26
N VAL A 44 -2.27 -8.83 -5.32
CA VAL A 44 -2.62 -8.54 -3.93
C VAL A 44 -2.09 -7.17 -3.55
N VAL A 45 -2.97 -6.27 -3.14
CA VAL A 45 -2.63 -4.90 -2.74
C VAL A 45 -3.23 -4.55 -1.38
N ASN A 46 -2.55 -3.65 -0.67
CA ASN A 46 -2.99 -3.10 0.61
C ASN A 46 -2.68 -1.60 0.63
N CYS A 47 -3.58 -0.80 0.07
CA CYS A 47 -3.37 0.62 -0.17
C CYS A 47 -3.52 1.43 1.10
N THR A 48 -2.62 2.41 1.29
CA THR A 48 -2.60 3.32 2.44
C THR A 48 -3.09 4.72 2.10
N THR A 49 -3.33 5.04 0.83
CA THR A 49 -3.86 6.34 0.42
C THR A 49 -5.06 6.19 -0.52
N PRO A 50 -6.05 7.11 -0.47
CA PRO A 50 -7.19 7.11 -1.40
C PRO A 50 -6.78 7.17 -2.86
N ALA A 51 -5.79 8.00 -3.21
CA ALA A 51 -5.33 8.12 -4.58
C ALA A 51 -4.68 6.82 -5.09
N ASN A 52 -3.85 6.17 -4.28
CA ASN A 52 -3.23 4.91 -4.69
C ASN A 52 -4.28 3.79 -4.82
N TYR A 53 -5.29 3.78 -3.95
CA TYR A 53 -6.43 2.87 -4.06
C TYR A 53 -7.20 3.10 -5.38
N PHE A 54 -7.53 4.35 -5.69
CA PHE A 54 -8.16 4.73 -6.96
C PHE A 54 -7.32 4.24 -8.16
N HIS A 55 -6.01 4.49 -8.15
CA HIS A 55 -5.13 4.06 -9.23
C HIS A 55 -4.96 2.55 -9.32
N ALA A 56 -5.11 1.79 -8.24
CA ALA A 56 -5.17 0.33 -8.29
C ALA A 56 -6.36 -0.15 -9.13
N LEU A 57 -7.55 0.42 -8.87
CA LEU A 57 -8.77 0.12 -9.63
C LEU A 57 -8.67 0.60 -11.09
N ARG A 58 -8.20 1.83 -11.29
CA ARG A 58 -7.97 2.37 -12.63
C ARG A 58 -7.01 1.50 -13.43
N ARG A 59 -5.90 1.07 -12.84
CA ARG A 59 -4.94 0.16 -13.45
C ARG A 59 -5.58 -1.17 -13.85
N GLN A 60 -6.46 -1.73 -13.00
CA GLN A 60 -7.18 -2.98 -13.26
C GLN A 60 -8.02 -2.89 -14.53
N MET A 61 -8.65 -1.74 -14.77
CA MET A 61 -9.47 -1.49 -15.96
C MET A 61 -8.65 -1.27 -17.23
N HIS A 62 -7.50 -0.61 -17.11
CA HIS A 62 -6.69 -0.20 -18.27
C HIS A 62 -5.69 -1.25 -18.77
N ARG A 63 -5.45 -2.31 -18.01
CA ARG A 63 -4.53 -3.37 -18.45
C ARG A 63 -5.10 -4.19 -19.60
N ALA A 64 -4.24 -4.54 -20.55
CA ALA A 64 -4.60 -5.39 -21.68
C ALA A 64 -4.85 -6.86 -21.29
N PHE A 65 -4.52 -7.25 -20.08
CA PHE A 65 -4.75 -8.59 -19.54
C PHE A 65 -5.75 -8.55 -18.38
N ARG A 66 -6.38 -9.68 -18.10
CA ARG A 66 -7.31 -9.85 -16.97
C ARG A 66 -6.74 -10.82 -15.95
N LYS A 67 -6.54 -10.35 -14.72
CA LYS A 67 -6.16 -11.15 -13.54
C LYS A 67 -6.90 -10.59 -12.33
N PRO A 68 -7.39 -11.42 -11.42
CA PRO A 68 -8.08 -10.92 -10.22
C PRO A 68 -7.22 -9.98 -9.40
N LEU A 69 -7.84 -8.95 -8.85
CA LEU A 69 -7.25 -7.99 -7.94
C LEU A 69 -7.84 -8.16 -6.54
N ILE A 70 -7.00 -8.53 -5.61
CA ILE A 70 -7.35 -8.66 -4.19
C ILE A 70 -6.91 -7.38 -3.49
N VAL A 71 -7.88 -6.65 -2.93
CA VAL A 71 -7.61 -5.40 -2.20
C VAL A 71 -7.93 -5.61 -0.73
N MET A 72 -6.94 -5.52 0.12
CA MET A 72 -7.12 -5.47 1.57
C MET A 72 -7.67 -4.10 1.96
N THR A 73 -8.85 -4.07 2.57
CA THR A 73 -9.60 -2.83 2.87
C THR A 73 -9.95 -2.73 4.34
N PRO A 74 -9.01 -2.34 5.21
CA PRO A 74 -9.31 -2.12 6.62
C PRO A 74 -10.27 -0.94 6.76
N LYS A 75 -11.40 -1.16 7.42
CA LYS A 75 -12.50 -0.17 7.52
C LYS A 75 -12.11 1.09 8.29
N SER A 76 -11.19 0.99 9.23
CA SER A 76 -10.70 2.14 10.01
C SER A 76 -10.11 3.25 9.12
N LEU A 77 -9.52 2.91 7.98
CA LEU A 77 -8.94 3.90 7.08
C LEU A 77 -9.99 4.81 6.45
N LEU A 78 -11.25 4.38 6.32
CA LEU A 78 -12.35 5.21 5.83
C LEU A 78 -12.62 6.43 6.71
N ARG A 79 -12.28 6.36 8.00
CA ARG A 79 -12.50 7.43 8.99
C ARG A 79 -11.19 8.05 9.49
N ASN A 80 -10.05 7.58 9.00
CA ASN A 80 -8.75 8.08 9.43
C ASN A 80 -8.48 9.44 8.78
N LYS A 81 -8.42 10.50 9.60
CA LYS A 81 -8.19 11.89 9.14
C LYS A 81 -6.84 12.07 8.43
N ARG A 82 -5.88 11.17 8.63
CA ARG A 82 -4.58 11.17 7.98
C ARG A 82 -4.56 10.40 6.65
N CYS A 83 -5.58 9.55 6.41
CA CYS A 83 -5.71 8.79 5.17
C CYS A 83 -6.42 9.65 4.10
N VAL A 84 -5.71 10.66 3.60
CA VAL A 84 -6.21 11.62 2.62
C VAL A 84 -5.24 11.75 1.45
N SER A 85 -5.74 12.24 0.33
CA SER A 85 -4.94 12.56 -0.87
C SER A 85 -5.40 13.89 -1.44
N SER A 86 -4.50 14.62 -2.09
CA SER A 86 -4.86 15.83 -2.83
C SER A 86 -5.61 15.47 -4.11
N ILE A 87 -6.40 16.40 -4.66
CA ILE A 87 -7.09 16.16 -5.93
C ILE A 87 -6.10 15.89 -7.08
N ASP A 88 -4.93 16.49 -7.02
CA ASP A 88 -3.88 16.31 -8.02
C ASP A 88 -3.32 14.89 -8.05
N ASP A 89 -3.37 14.19 -6.90
CA ASP A 89 -2.92 12.80 -6.80
C ASP A 89 -3.78 11.84 -7.64
N PHE A 90 -5.02 12.23 -7.98
CA PHE A 90 -5.93 11.44 -8.82
C PHE A 90 -5.81 11.73 -10.31
N THR A 91 -5.03 12.73 -10.70
CA THR A 91 -4.96 13.21 -12.09
C THR A 91 -4.13 12.33 -13.01
N LYS A 92 -4.15 12.68 -14.33
CA LYS A 92 -3.54 11.90 -15.41
C LYS A 92 -2.04 11.66 -15.29
N LYS A 93 -1.32 12.52 -14.57
CA LYS A 93 0.13 12.42 -14.39
C LYS A 93 0.54 11.36 -13.35
N ASN A 94 -0.43 10.90 -12.54
CA ASN A 94 -0.20 9.93 -11.49
C ASN A 94 -0.71 8.54 -11.88
N SER A 95 -0.13 7.53 -11.23
CA SER A 95 -0.45 6.13 -11.46
C SER A 95 -0.34 5.35 -10.17
N PHE A 96 -0.69 4.06 -10.19
CA PHE A 96 -0.52 3.19 -9.04
C PHE A 96 0.95 2.99 -8.70
N HIS A 97 1.31 3.32 -7.47
CA HIS A 97 2.64 3.07 -6.91
C HIS A 97 2.63 1.76 -6.11
N ARG A 98 3.51 0.83 -6.49
CA ARG A 98 3.66 -0.46 -5.79
C ARG A 98 4.36 -0.31 -4.45
N VAL A 99 5.19 0.72 -4.32
CA VAL A 99 5.90 1.12 -3.12
C VAL A 99 5.75 2.64 -2.99
N LEU A 100 5.40 3.11 -1.82
CA LEU A 100 5.39 4.54 -1.48
C LEU A 100 6.53 4.84 -0.53
N GLU A 101 7.33 5.81 -0.89
CA GLU A 101 8.38 6.35 -0.01
C GLU A 101 7.77 7.19 1.10
N ASP A 102 8.57 7.56 2.07
CA ASP A 102 8.14 8.44 3.15
C ASP A 102 7.74 9.81 2.60
N HIS A 103 6.81 10.47 3.27
CA HIS A 103 6.25 11.77 2.89
C HIS A 103 5.54 11.81 1.53
N ALA A 104 5.45 10.72 0.79
CA ALA A 104 4.69 10.68 -0.43
C ALA A 104 3.19 10.77 -0.14
N TYR A 105 2.60 11.97 -0.08
CA TYR A 105 1.14 12.19 -0.15
C TYR A 105 0.36 12.40 1.15
N ILE A 106 0.95 12.81 2.27
CA ILE A 106 0.13 13.23 3.41
C ILE A 106 0.14 14.75 3.52
N LYS A 107 -0.88 15.37 2.95
CA LYS A 107 -1.12 16.80 3.08
C LYS A 107 -1.71 17.10 4.47
N GLY A 108 -1.12 18.04 5.21
CA GLY A 108 -1.70 18.55 6.44
C GLY A 108 -1.28 17.88 7.75
N SER A 109 -0.38 16.91 7.74
CA SER A 109 0.28 16.48 8.97
C SER A 109 1.44 17.43 9.27
N LYS A 110 1.67 17.74 10.56
CA LYS A 110 2.93 18.35 11.02
C LYS A 110 4.01 17.28 10.89
N MET A 111 4.44 17.01 9.67
CA MET A 111 5.41 15.96 9.42
C MET A 111 6.78 16.42 9.88
N ILE A 112 7.53 15.48 10.45
CA ILE A 112 8.94 15.70 10.77
C ILE A 112 9.69 15.76 9.46
N GLU A 113 10.46 16.83 9.26
CA GLU A 113 11.42 16.88 8.16
C GLU A 113 12.53 15.86 8.41
N LEU A 114 12.65 14.89 7.51
CA LEU A 114 13.69 13.87 7.62
C LEU A 114 15.07 14.44 7.32
N THR A 115 16.09 13.82 7.89
CA THR A 115 17.49 14.10 7.51
C THR A 115 17.74 13.67 6.06
N LYS A 116 18.87 14.09 5.48
CA LYS A 116 19.30 13.62 4.14
C LYS A 116 19.40 12.10 4.11
N ASP A 117 19.07 11.50 2.98
CA ASP A 117 18.97 10.04 2.81
C ASP A 117 20.14 9.26 3.42
N LYS A 118 21.38 9.70 3.15
CA LYS A 118 22.59 9.07 3.72
C LYS A 118 22.76 9.22 5.24
N LYS A 119 21.93 10.04 5.91
CA LYS A 119 21.93 10.20 7.38
C LYS A 119 20.76 9.47 8.03
N ILE A 120 19.98 8.76 7.26
CA ILE A 120 18.94 7.87 7.77
C ILE A 120 19.60 6.67 8.43
N GLU A 121 19.27 6.42 9.68
CA GLU A 121 19.82 5.31 10.47
C GLU A 121 18.95 4.07 10.42
N LYS A 122 17.66 4.24 10.16
CA LYS A 122 16.71 3.13 10.16
C LYS A 122 15.67 3.28 9.05
N VAL A 123 15.52 2.22 8.27
CA VAL A 123 14.46 2.06 7.28
C VAL A 123 13.44 1.06 7.81
N VAL A 124 12.20 1.48 8.00
CA VAL A 124 11.09 0.62 8.43
C VAL A 124 10.22 0.36 7.23
N MET A 125 9.99 -0.90 6.90
CA MET A 125 9.08 -1.31 5.84
C MET A 125 7.78 -1.84 6.45
N CYS A 126 6.65 -1.39 5.92
CA CYS A 126 5.34 -1.82 6.40
C CYS A 126 4.33 -1.92 5.25
N SER A 127 3.16 -2.48 5.52
CA SER A 127 2.04 -2.54 4.60
C SER A 127 0.73 -2.28 5.33
N GLY A 128 -0.16 -1.49 4.72
CA GLY A 128 -1.48 -1.22 5.26
C GLY A 128 -1.50 -0.25 6.45
N LYS A 129 -2.53 -0.35 7.26
CA LYS A 129 -2.88 0.65 8.29
C LYS A 129 -1.84 0.88 9.38
N ILE A 130 -0.99 -0.11 9.67
CA ILE A 130 0.11 0.01 10.64
C ILE A 130 1.03 1.21 10.33
N TYR A 131 1.06 1.64 9.08
CA TYR A 131 1.78 2.83 8.68
C TYR A 131 1.40 4.06 9.52
N PHE A 132 0.12 4.25 9.80
CA PHE A 132 -0.36 5.43 10.53
C PHE A 132 0.06 5.39 12.02
N ASP A 133 0.10 4.19 12.61
CA ASP A 133 0.58 4.01 13.99
C ASP A 133 2.09 4.26 14.08
N LEU A 134 2.86 3.75 13.11
CA LEU A 134 4.30 3.99 13.01
C LEU A 134 4.60 5.48 12.78
N LEU A 135 3.83 6.13 11.93
CA LEU A 135 3.95 7.57 11.65
C LEU A 135 3.71 8.39 12.92
N GLU A 136 2.65 8.07 13.67
CA GLU A 136 2.33 8.75 14.93
C GLU A 136 3.43 8.54 15.98
N ALA A 137 3.90 7.32 16.13
CA ALA A 137 4.99 7.00 17.05
C ALA A 137 6.28 7.75 16.71
N ARG A 138 6.63 7.84 15.43
CA ARG A 138 7.77 8.61 14.95
C ARG A 138 7.62 10.09 15.24
N GLU A 139 6.46 10.67 14.98
CA GLU A 139 6.19 12.08 15.27
C GLU A 139 6.29 12.39 16.77
N LYS A 140 5.73 11.53 17.63
CA LYS A 140 5.84 11.67 19.09
C LYS A 140 7.28 11.60 19.59
N SER A 141 8.09 10.70 19.02
CA SER A 141 9.51 10.56 19.37
C SER A 141 10.42 11.62 18.71
N LYS A 142 9.89 12.41 17.77
CA LYS A 142 10.65 13.38 16.98
C LYS A 142 11.87 12.77 16.27
N ASN A 143 11.80 11.49 15.90
CA ASN A 143 12.92 10.79 15.26
C ASN A 143 12.96 11.09 13.76
N ASN A 144 13.83 12.00 13.36
CA ASN A 144 14.01 12.41 11.96
C ASN A 144 15.04 11.57 11.18
N ARG A 145 15.61 10.52 11.81
CA ARG A 145 16.57 9.59 11.18
C ARG A 145 15.96 8.25 10.83
N LEU A 146 14.64 8.12 10.99
CA LEU A 146 13.86 6.94 10.65
C LEU A 146 12.95 7.25 9.47
N THR A 147 13.07 6.51 8.37
CA THR A 147 12.15 6.56 7.23
C THR A 147 11.22 5.36 7.21
N ILE A 148 9.99 5.57 6.74
CA ILE A 148 8.96 4.53 6.64
C ILE A 148 8.60 4.34 5.18
N ILE A 149 8.85 3.15 4.65
CA ILE A 149 8.51 2.75 3.28
C ILE A 149 7.28 1.85 3.31
N ARG A 150 6.30 2.16 2.47
CA ARG A 150 5.04 1.41 2.38
C ARG A 150 5.04 0.49 1.18
N ILE A 151 4.84 -0.80 1.40
CA ILE A 151 4.66 -1.78 0.34
C ILE A 151 3.17 -1.89 0.08
N GLU A 152 2.70 -1.23 -0.98
CA GLU A 152 1.29 -1.15 -1.36
C GLU A 152 0.84 -2.36 -2.18
N GLN A 153 1.75 -2.96 -2.96
CA GLN A 153 1.51 -4.21 -3.68
C GLN A 153 2.38 -5.32 -3.10
N LEU A 154 1.71 -6.36 -2.59
CA LEU A 154 2.37 -7.51 -1.99
C LEU A 154 2.63 -8.62 -3.01
N TYR A 155 1.77 -8.74 -4.03
CA TYR A 155 1.98 -9.66 -5.12
C TYR A 155 1.47 -9.12 -6.47
N PRO A 156 2.19 -9.26 -7.57
CA PRO A 156 3.61 -9.63 -7.62
C PRO A 156 4.49 -8.66 -6.83
N PHE A 157 5.45 -9.20 -6.08
CA PHE A 157 6.27 -8.39 -5.17
C PHE A 157 7.19 -7.42 -5.95
N PRO A 158 7.24 -6.13 -5.58
CA PRO A 158 7.96 -5.11 -6.33
C PRO A 158 9.45 -5.05 -5.99
N ALA A 159 10.16 -6.18 -6.04
CA ALA A 159 11.56 -6.31 -5.60
C ALA A 159 12.49 -5.29 -6.26
N LYS A 160 12.40 -5.12 -7.59
CA LYS A 160 13.25 -4.18 -8.33
C LYS A 160 13.04 -2.72 -7.89
N THR A 161 11.77 -2.34 -7.67
CA THR A 161 11.42 -0.98 -7.22
C THR A 161 11.92 -0.75 -5.80
N LEU A 162 11.71 -1.72 -4.91
CA LEU A 162 12.14 -1.65 -3.53
C LEU A 162 13.68 -1.57 -3.43
N ALA A 163 14.40 -2.41 -4.16
CA ALA A 163 15.86 -2.38 -4.20
C ALA A 163 16.40 -1.01 -4.67
N LYS A 164 15.77 -0.41 -5.70
CA LYS A 164 16.13 0.94 -6.15
C LYS A 164 15.94 2.00 -5.07
N ILE A 165 14.86 1.91 -4.30
CA ILE A 165 14.57 2.84 -3.21
C ILE A 165 15.58 2.66 -2.07
N LEU A 166 15.87 1.42 -1.68
CA LEU A 166 16.80 1.13 -0.58
C LEU A 166 18.22 1.62 -0.83
N LYS A 167 18.68 1.61 -2.09
CA LYS A 167 19.99 2.16 -2.47
C LYS A 167 20.20 3.64 -2.10
N LYS A 168 19.13 4.41 -1.86
CA LYS A 168 19.25 5.79 -1.41
C LYS A 168 19.82 5.89 0.00
N TYR A 169 19.64 4.86 0.81
CA TYR A 169 19.98 4.79 2.24
C TYR A 169 21.24 3.94 2.52
N GLU A 170 21.85 3.39 1.48
CA GLU A 170 23.14 2.71 1.60
C GLU A 170 24.24 3.74 1.88
N ASN A 171 25.00 3.51 2.95
CA ASN A 171 26.17 4.32 3.36
C ASN A 171 27.44 3.79 2.67
#